data_312de63dcfa2dceddf4c7bffd70aebef
#
_entry.id   312de63dcfa2dceddf4c7bffd70aebef
#
_cell.length_a   1.000
_cell.length_b   1.000
_cell.length_c   1.000
_cell.angle_alpha   90.00
_cell.angle_beta   90.00
_cell.angle_gamma   90.00
#
_symmetry.space_group_name_H-M   'P 1'
#
loop_
_entity.id
_entity.type
_entity.pdbx_description
1 polymer ?
#
loop_
_entity_poly.entity_id
_entity_poly.type
_entity_poly.pdbx_seq_one_letter_code
_entity_poly.pdbx_strand_id
1 'polypeptide(L)'
;VMDNCEYGKDAQFVSASAVKDISNAYQLKSGKKLNTTDECREQIFTFRNKENKQFNLIARVYNDGVAFRYELPGEAGQMHTIQTEYTEFAVPVNGKAWIHPYDWNDRHKPSYEQYCRSEIDIRSECGHGRGWAFPMLFNTNGVWMMITEAHLDGSYPATHIDNAGTDNAYKIRFPEADEPIVPDAVEPVSELPWFTPWRAIIIGDDLNTIFQTQMISHLNPASVVNDESWIKAGRASWSWWSNGGTPRDYKAQLKYVDLSAEMGWEYMLIDAGWQNMGNGGTMEDVVKYAQQKGVGVWLWYHSGAGRDNCLLYTSDAADDRI
;
A
#
# COMPACT_ATOMS: atom_id res chain seq x y z
N VAL A 1 17.70 -12.38 1.54
CA VAL A 1 18.82 -12.56 2.49
C VAL A 1 18.30 -12.24 3.88
N MET A 2 18.42 -13.17 4.79
CA MET A 2 18.05 -13.00 6.21
C MET A 2 19.25 -13.39 7.08
N ASP A 3 19.60 -12.55 8.06
CA ASP A 3 20.75 -12.72 8.96
C ASP A 3 22.06 -13.07 8.22
N ASN A 4 22.32 -12.35 7.12
CA ASN A 4 23.44 -12.54 6.21
C ASN A 4 23.49 -13.92 5.51
N CYS A 5 22.42 -14.70 5.52
CA CYS A 5 22.29 -15.94 4.77
C CYS A 5 21.38 -15.76 3.55
N GLU A 6 21.84 -16.17 2.36
CA GLU A 6 21.05 -16.19 1.14
C GLU A 6 20.21 -17.44 1.04
N TYR A 7 18.97 -17.40 1.53
CA TYR A 7 18.06 -18.57 1.54
C TYR A 7 17.79 -19.14 0.15
N GLY A 8 17.72 -18.30 -0.87
CA GLY A 8 17.49 -18.71 -2.26
C GLY A 8 18.71 -19.28 -2.98
N LYS A 9 19.93 -19.05 -2.45
CA LYS A 9 21.16 -19.49 -3.11
C LYS A 9 21.29 -21.01 -3.08
N ASP A 10 21.46 -21.61 -4.27
CA ASP A 10 21.55 -23.06 -4.42
C ASP A 10 20.36 -23.83 -3.78
N ALA A 11 19.21 -23.17 -3.64
CA ALA A 11 18.03 -23.79 -3.04
C ALA A 11 17.50 -24.91 -3.95
N GLN A 12 17.18 -26.03 -3.34
CA GLN A 12 16.60 -27.17 -4.01
C GLN A 12 15.15 -27.35 -3.59
N PHE A 13 14.31 -27.77 -4.52
CA PHE A 13 12.95 -28.15 -4.24
C PHE A 13 12.92 -29.39 -3.32
N VAL A 14 12.15 -29.32 -2.25
CA VAL A 14 11.98 -30.41 -1.29
C VAL A 14 10.62 -31.08 -1.47
N SER A 15 9.54 -30.30 -1.44
CA SER A 15 8.19 -30.82 -1.52
C SER A 15 7.19 -29.76 -1.96
N ALA A 16 6.02 -30.21 -2.41
CA ALA A 16 4.85 -29.38 -2.58
C ALA A 16 3.69 -29.94 -1.75
N SER A 17 2.89 -29.05 -1.18
CA SER A 17 1.64 -29.44 -0.51
C SER A 17 0.61 -29.95 -1.53
N ALA A 18 -0.47 -30.57 -1.07
CA ALA A 18 -1.66 -30.69 -1.88
C ALA A 18 -2.19 -29.30 -2.26
N VAL A 19 -2.80 -29.20 -3.44
CA VAL A 19 -3.51 -27.97 -3.84
C VAL A 19 -4.73 -27.80 -2.94
N LYS A 20 -4.92 -26.60 -2.41
CA LYS A 20 -6.05 -26.22 -1.58
C LYS A 20 -6.94 -25.26 -2.36
N ASP A 21 -8.21 -25.60 -2.53
CA ASP A 21 -9.21 -24.68 -3.04
C ASP A 21 -9.64 -23.73 -1.90
N ILE A 22 -9.65 -22.44 -2.17
CA ILE A 22 -10.09 -21.38 -1.27
C ILE A 22 -11.39 -20.81 -1.84
N SER A 23 -12.42 -20.69 -0.99
CA SER A 23 -13.67 -20.02 -1.31
C SER A 23 -14.20 -19.34 -0.04
N ASN A 24 -13.96 -18.03 0.09
CA ASN A 24 -14.37 -17.24 1.24
C ASN A 24 -15.21 -16.05 0.80
N ALA A 25 -16.50 -16.04 1.16
CA ALA A 25 -17.37 -14.90 0.93
C ALA A 25 -17.21 -13.87 2.06
N TYR A 26 -17.14 -12.60 1.69
CA TYR A 26 -17.07 -11.50 2.66
C TYR A 26 -17.69 -10.21 2.10
N GLN A 27 -17.88 -9.23 2.97
CA GLN A 27 -18.44 -7.94 2.62
C GLN A 27 -17.45 -6.81 2.96
N LEU A 28 -17.23 -5.92 2.00
CA LEU A 28 -16.49 -4.68 2.19
C LEU A 28 -17.45 -3.55 2.59
N LYS A 29 -16.97 -2.57 3.35
CA LYS A 29 -17.74 -1.37 3.72
C LYS A 29 -17.81 -0.35 2.58
N SER A 30 -16.84 -0.38 1.67
CA SER A 30 -16.77 0.50 0.50
C SER A 30 -16.00 -0.19 -0.61
N GLY A 31 -16.00 0.39 -1.80
CA GLY A 31 -15.27 -0.11 -2.96
C GLY A 31 -16.18 -0.44 -4.14
N LYS A 32 -15.59 -1.03 -5.17
CA LYS A 32 -16.27 -1.34 -6.45
C LYS A 32 -17.32 -2.45 -6.30
N LYS A 33 -17.03 -3.44 -5.46
CA LYS A 33 -17.93 -4.57 -5.15
C LYS A 33 -17.97 -4.74 -3.64
N LEU A 34 -19.14 -4.59 -3.05
CA LEU A 34 -19.30 -4.72 -1.60
C LEU A 34 -19.36 -6.20 -1.18
N ASN A 35 -20.11 -7.01 -1.91
CA ASN A 35 -20.18 -8.46 -1.67
C ASN A 35 -19.25 -9.15 -2.65
N THR A 36 -18.31 -9.92 -2.15
CA THR A 36 -17.30 -10.58 -2.98
C THR A 36 -16.93 -11.95 -2.40
N THR A 37 -16.41 -12.81 -3.23
CA THR A 37 -15.90 -14.13 -2.84
C THR A 37 -14.48 -14.26 -3.29
N ASP A 38 -13.58 -14.59 -2.37
CA ASP A 38 -12.20 -14.97 -2.67
C ASP A 38 -12.19 -16.42 -3.18
N GLU A 39 -12.01 -16.61 -4.47
CA GLU A 39 -11.92 -17.92 -5.10
C GLU A 39 -10.56 -18.09 -5.76
N CYS A 40 -9.75 -18.95 -5.19
CA CYS A 40 -8.43 -19.26 -5.74
C CYS A 40 -7.96 -20.66 -5.38
N ARG A 41 -6.86 -21.09 -6.02
CA ARG A 41 -6.10 -22.27 -5.65
C ARG A 41 -4.79 -21.86 -5.02
N GLU A 42 -4.49 -22.45 -3.86
CA GLU A 42 -3.25 -22.24 -3.13
C GLU A 42 -2.41 -23.50 -3.11
N GLN A 43 -1.10 -23.33 -3.29
CA GLN A 43 -0.13 -24.41 -3.10
C GLN A 43 1.13 -23.86 -2.43
N ILE A 44 1.72 -24.65 -1.55
CA ILE A 44 2.96 -24.32 -0.83
C ILE A 44 4.08 -25.18 -1.38
N PHE A 45 5.15 -24.54 -1.80
CA PHE A 45 6.37 -25.20 -2.30
C PHE A 45 7.49 -24.96 -1.30
N THR A 46 8.07 -26.05 -0.77
CA THR A 46 9.17 -25.99 0.19
C THR A 46 10.51 -26.11 -0.54
N PHE A 47 11.42 -25.22 -0.20
CA PHE A 47 12.79 -25.19 -0.68
C PHE A 47 13.79 -25.21 0.46
N ARG A 48 14.98 -25.74 0.20
CA ARG A 48 16.07 -25.77 1.17
C ARG A 48 17.40 -25.53 0.47
N ASN A 49 18.23 -24.66 1.03
CA ASN A 49 19.56 -24.39 0.51
C ASN A 49 20.62 -25.35 1.08
N LYS A 50 21.86 -25.25 0.61
CA LYS A 50 22.98 -26.09 1.06
C LYS A 50 23.35 -25.86 2.53
N GLU A 51 23.00 -24.74 3.10
CA GLU A 51 23.18 -24.42 4.53
C GLU A 51 22.04 -24.93 5.42
N ASN A 52 21.18 -25.78 4.84
CA ASN A 52 20.00 -26.32 5.52
C ASN A 52 18.96 -25.27 5.93
N LYS A 53 19.01 -24.08 5.35
CA LYS A 53 17.99 -23.03 5.54
C LYS A 53 16.79 -23.31 4.65
N GLN A 54 15.61 -23.28 5.23
CA GLN A 54 14.35 -23.56 4.55
C GLN A 54 13.54 -22.29 4.35
N PHE A 55 12.88 -22.20 3.20
CA PHE A 55 11.78 -21.26 2.98
C PHE A 55 10.65 -21.93 2.20
N ASN A 56 9.47 -21.39 2.34
CA ASN A 56 8.32 -21.79 1.55
C ASN A 56 7.95 -20.68 0.57
N LEU A 57 7.58 -21.06 -0.65
CA LEU A 57 6.90 -20.22 -1.62
C LEU A 57 5.42 -20.58 -1.58
N ILE A 58 4.57 -19.66 -1.13
CA ILE A 58 3.12 -19.80 -1.13
C ILE A 58 2.60 -19.13 -2.39
N ALA A 59 1.96 -19.88 -3.26
CA ALA A 59 1.40 -19.39 -4.51
C ALA A 59 -0.12 -19.50 -4.52
N ARG A 60 -0.80 -18.46 -5.00
CA ARG A 60 -2.25 -18.44 -5.26
C ARG A 60 -2.51 -18.13 -6.73
N VAL A 61 -3.44 -18.88 -7.32
CA VAL A 61 -3.87 -18.68 -8.70
C VAL A 61 -5.34 -18.31 -8.72
N TYR A 62 -5.64 -17.16 -9.31
CA TYR A 62 -6.96 -16.59 -9.52
C TYR A 62 -7.34 -16.65 -10.99
N ASN A 63 -8.61 -16.40 -11.33
CA ASN A 63 -9.04 -16.28 -12.72
C ASN A 63 -8.48 -15.02 -13.41
N ASP A 64 -8.11 -14.02 -12.65
CA ASP A 64 -7.60 -12.72 -13.10
C ASP A 64 -6.14 -12.46 -12.69
N GLY A 65 -5.38 -13.50 -12.28
CA GLY A 65 -3.98 -13.35 -11.98
C GLY A 65 -3.37 -14.39 -11.06
N VAL A 66 -2.17 -14.10 -10.61
CA VAL A 66 -1.41 -14.94 -9.68
C VAL A 66 -0.82 -14.07 -8.57
N ALA A 67 -0.65 -14.65 -7.40
CA ALA A 67 0.09 -14.02 -6.31
C ALA A 67 1.01 -15.04 -5.65
N PHE A 68 2.14 -14.55 -5.13
CA PHE A 68 3.03 -15.37 -4.32
C PHE A 68 3.65 -14.57 -3.20
N ARG A 69 4.06 -15.26 -2.16
CA ARG A 69 4.86 -14.71 -1.06
C ARG A 69 5.81 -15.76 -0.52
N TYR A 70 6.80 -15.31 0.21
CA TYR A 70 7.68 -16.21 0.94
C TYR A 70 7.23 -16.32 2.39
N GLU A 71 7.39 -17.52 2.93
CA GLU A 71 7.34 -17.81 4.36
C GLU A 71 8.71 -18.29 4.80
N LEU A 72 9.21 -17.68 5.87
CA LEU A 72 10.42 -18.09 6.56
C LEU A 72 9.96 -18.84 7.83
N PRO A 73 9.95 -20.18 7.82
CA PRO A 73 9.46 -20.97 8.93
C PRO A 73 10.47 -20.96 10.10
N GLY A 74 9.98 -21.10 11.30
CA GLY A 74 10.82 -21.19 12.52
C GLY A 74 10.01 -21.01 13.78
N GLU A 75 10.72 -20.97 14.90
CA GLU A 75 10.14 -20.73 16.22
C GLU A 75 10.22 -19.24 16.55
N ALA A 76 9.19 -18.73 17.24
CA ALA A 76 9.18 -17.36 17.76
C ALA A 76 10.17 -17.19 18.94
N GLY A 77 10.48 -15.94 19.27
CA GLY A 77 11.31 -15.59 20.43
C GLY A 77 12.70 -15.06 20.07
N GLN A 78 13.06 -15.05 18.79
CA GLN A 78 14.28 -14.41 18.28
C GLN A 78 13.94 -13.48 17.13
N MET A 79 14.48 -12.26 17.18
CA MET A 79 14.37 -11.30 16.10
C MET A 79 15.33 -11.63 14.98
N HIS A 80 14.85 -11.54 13.76
CA HIS A 80 15.59 -11.75 12.53
C HIS A 80 15.50 -10.52 11.63
N THR A 81 16.53 -10.28 10.83
CA THR A 81 16.60 -9.14 9.93
C THR A 81 16.66 -9.61 8.48
N ILE A 82 15.79 -9.10 7.62
CA ILE A 82 15.89 -9.31 6.17
C ILE A 82 16.63 -8.13 5.54
N GLN A 83 17.83 -8.38 5.04
CA GLN A 83 18.68 -7.37 4.39
C GLN A 83 18.25 -7.05 2.97
N THR A 84 17.71 -8.03 2.24
CA THR A 84 17.28 -7.82 0.85
C THR A 84 16.37 -8.94 0.36
N GLU A 85 15.54 -8.61 -0.62
CA GLU A 85 14.70 -9.52 -1.39
C GLU A 85 15.10 -9.48 -2.86
N TYR A 86 15.46 -10.64 -3.42
CA TYR A 86 15.91 -10.76 -4.83
C TYR A 86 14.77 -11.07 -5.81
N THR A 87 13.53 -10.87 -5.41
CA THR A 87 12.38 -11.03 -6.30
C THR A 87 12.49 -10.04 -7.46
N GLU A 88 12.30 -10.56 -8.66
CA GLU A 88 12.25 -9.77 -9.89
C GLU A 88 11.11 -10.19 -10.80
N PHE A 89 10.64 -9.28 -11.63
CA PHE A 89 9.58 -9.50 -12.60
C PHE A 89 10.13 -9.22 -14.00
N ALA A 90 10.33 -10.25 -14.80
CA ALA A 90 10.73 -10.12 -16.19
C ALA A 90 9.50 -9.88 -17.07
N VAL A 91 9.31 -8.65 -17.52
CA VAL A 91 8.19 -8.24 -18.35
C VAL A 91 8.56 -8.36 -19.83
N PRO A 92 7.72 -8.96 -20.69
CA PRO A 92 8.01 -9.05 -22.13
C PRO A 92 8.21 -7.65 -22.74
N VAL A 93 9.30 -7.47 -23.49
CA VAL A 93 9.76 -6.16 -23.98
C VAL A 93 8.89 -5.55 -25.08
N ASN A 94 8.04 -6.34 -25.76
CA ASN A 94 7.17 -5.87 -26.84
C ASN A 94 5.89 -5.27 -26.26
N GLY A 95 5.97 -4.07 -25.72
CA GLY A 95 4.81 -3.43 -25.11
C GLY A 95 5.07 -2.04 -24.57
N LYS A 96 4.12 -1.56 -23.81
CA LYS A 96 4.12 -0.25 -23.18
C LYS A 96 3.85 -0.37 -21.69
N ALA A 97 4.34 0.63 -20.96
CA ALA A 97 4.14 0.75 -19.52
C ALA A 97 3.49 2.09 -19.14
N TRP A 98 2.65 2.03 -18.11
CA TRP A 98 2.08 3.16 -17.39
C TRP A 98 2.52 3.02 -15.95
N ILE A 99 3.54 3.75 -15.55
CA ILE A 99 4.22 3.58 -14.26
C ILE A 99 4.56 4.92 -13.63
N HIS A 100 4.53 4.92 -12.32
CA HIS A 100 4.77 6.08 -11.48
C HIS A 100 6.23 6.09 -11.03
N PRO A 101 7.02 7.17 -11.27
CA PRO A 101 8.34 7.29 -10.70
C PRO A 101 8.29 7.25 -9.17
N TYR A 102 9.20 6.49 -8.53
CA TYR A 102 9.36 6.59 -7.08
C TYR A 102 9.92 7.97 -6.75
N ASP A 103 9.28 8.69 -5.81
CA ASP A 103 9.68 10.07 -5.52
C ASP A 103 11.09 10.14 -4.91
N TRP A 104 11.90 11.00 -5.46
CA TRP A 104 13.30 11.14 -5.08
C TRP A 104 13.67 12.52 -4.52
N ASN A 105 12.82 13.49 -4.70
CA ASN A 105 13.16 14.90 -4.44
C ASN A 105 12.15 15.61 -3.54
N ASP A 106 11.16 14.91 -3.02
CA ASP A 106 10.18 15.55 -2.17
C ASP A 106 10.57 15.47 -0.69
N ARG A 107 10.33 16.60 -0.01
CA ARG A 107 10.46 16.70 1.45
C ARG A 107 9.41 15.89 2.21
N HIS A 108 8.39 15.40 1.52
CA HIS A 108 7.27 14.65 2.10
C HIS A 108 7.48 13.14 2.08
N LYS A 109 8.71 12.69 1.81
CA LYS A 109 9.09 11.27 1.79
C LYS A 109 8.30 10.38 2.76
N PRO A 110 8.19 9.11 2.48
CA PRO A 110 8.63 8.41 1.28
C PRO A 110 7.68 8.71 0.12
N SER A 111 7.82 8.23 -0.98
CA SER A 111 7.05 8.18 -2.22
C SER A 111 5.77 9.06 -2.26
N TYR A 112 5.98 10.35 -2.46
CA TYR A 112 4.90 11.30 -2.74
C TYR A 112 4.37 11.12 -4.17
N GLU A 113 3.18 11.67 -4.47
CA GLU A 113 2.60 11.55 -5.81
C GLU A 113 3.46 12.23 -6.87
N GLN A 114 3.71 11.51 -7.95
CA GLN A 114 4.34 12.01 -9.16
C GLN A 114 3.42 11.78 -10.36
N TYR A 115 3.67 12.46 -11.47
CA TYR A 115 2.94 12.18 -12.70
C TYR A 115 3.31 10.79 -13.23
N CYS A 116 2.29 9.96 -13.47
CA CYS A 116 2.46 8.71 -14.18
C CYS A 116 3.09 8.95 -15.55
N ARG A 117 4.12 8.20 -15.88
CA ARG A 117 4.63 8.13 -17.24
C ARG A 117 3.77 7.15 -18.03
N SER A 118 3.17 7.66 -19.09
CA SER A 118 2.21 6.91 -19.91
C SER A 118 2.85 6.44 -21.20
N GLU A 119 2.55 5.19 -21.61
CA GLU A 119 2.97 4.59 -22.88
C GLU A 119 4.48 4.59 -23.11
N ILE A 120 5.27 4.53 -22.06
CA ILE A 120 6.71 4.42 -22.18
C ILE A 120 7.13 3.00 -22.59
N ASP A 121 8.33 2.87 -23.16
CA ASP A 121 8.92 1.54 -23.43
C ASP A 121 9.16 0.80 -22.11
N ILE A 122 8.91 -0.53 -22.12
CA ILE A 122 9.10 -1.37 -20.94
C ILE A 122 10.54 -1.34 -20.42
N ARG A 123 11.51 -1.11 -21.31
CA ARG A 123 12.92 -0.99 -20.93
C ARG A 123 13.33 0.38 -20.40
N SER A 124 12.39 1.34 -20.36
CA SER A 124 12.71 2.68 -19.86
C SER A 124 13.11 2.63 -18.41
N GLU A 125 14.26 3.22 -18.09
CA GLU A 125 14.69 3.44 -16.71
C GLU A 125 14.07 4.71 -16.14
N CYS A 126 13.91 4.76 -14.83
CA CYS A 126 13.36 5.94 -14.15
C CYS A 126 14.25 7.18 -14.26
N GLY A 127 15.57 6.99 -14.35
CA GLY A 127 16.55 8.05 -14.64
C GLY A 127 17.06 8.81 -13.42
N HIS A 128 16.52 8.61 -12.22
CA HIS A 128 17.00 9.27 -11.00
C HIS A 128 17.52 8.29 -9.91
N GLY A 129 17.64 7.00 -10.24
CA GLY A 129 18.29 6.00 -9.39
C GLY A 129 17.45 5.42 -8.26
N ARG A 130 16.18 5.84 -8.10
CA ARG A 130 15.25 5.27 -7.10
C ARG A 130 14.18 4.36 -7.67
N GLY A 131 14.10 4.25 -9.01
CA GLY A 131 13.18 3.34 -9.69
C GLY A 131 11.73 3.81 -9.69
N TRP A 132 10.82 2.86 -9.59
CA TRP A 132 9.39 3.03 -9.83
C TRP A 132 8.56 2.62 -8.63
N ALA A 133 7.42 3.27 -8.43
CA ALA A 133 6.46 2.92 -7.39
C ALA A 133 5.44 1.87 -7.89
N PHE A 134 4.90 1.09 -6.98
CA PHE A 134 3.72 0.28 -7.21
C PHE A 134 2.44 1.14 -7.19
N PRO A 135 1.36 0.74 -7.91
CA PRO A 135 1.27 -0.36 -8.87
C PRO A 135 1.89 0.00 -10.22
N MET A 136 2.33 -0.99 -10.97
CA MET A 136 2.83 -0.83 -12.35
C MET A 136 1.90 -1.50 -13.32
N LEU A 137 1.49 -0.80 -14.37
CA LEU A 137 0.63 -1.31 -15.42
C LEU A 137 1.41 -1.47 -16.72
N PHE A 138 1.24 -2.60 -17.36
CA PHE A 138 1.86 -2.96 -18.64
C PHE A 138 0.80 -3.43 -19.63
N ASN A 139 1.03 -3.15 -20.92
CA ASN A 139 0.38 -3.85 -22.02
C ASN A 139 1.44 -4.47 -22.91
N THR A 140 1.42 -5.77 -23.06
CA THR A 140 2.37 -6.49 -23.90
C THR A 140 1.61 -7.51 -24.76
N ASN A 141 1.78 -7.43 -26.08
CA ASN A 141 1.08 -8.29 -27.04
C ASN A 141 -0.46 -8.33 -26.86
N GLY A 142 -1.06 -7.22 -26.43
CA GLY A 142 -2.50 -7.11 -26.19
C GLY A 142 -2.97 -7.63 -24.82
N VAL A 143 -2.08 -8.18 -24.01
CA VAL A 143 -2.38 -8.59 -22.63
C VAL A 143 -2.05 -7.45 -21.67
N TRP A 144 -2.99 -7.10 -20.83
CA TRP A 144 -2.80 -6.16 -19.73
C TRP A 144 -2.31 -6.90 -18.49
N MET A 145 -1.31 -6.31 -17.83
CA MET A 145 -0.73 -6.87 -16.63
C MET A 145 -0.47 -5.74 -15.62
N MET A 146 -0.94 -5.91 -14.38
CA MET A 146 -0.63 -5.00 -13.28
C MET A 146 0.15 -5.74 -12.20
N ILE A 147 1.30 -5.20 -11.82
CA ILE A 147 2.13 -5.75 -10.74
C ILE A 147 2.03 -4.83 -9.54
N THR A 148 1.78 -5.43 -8.38
CA THR A 148 1.70 -4.70 -7.10
C THR A 148 1.96 -5.63 -5.91
N GLU A 149 1.83 -5.10 -4.71
CA GLU A 149 1.96 -5.85 -3.46
C GLU A 149 0.70 -5.73 -2.59
N ALA A 150 0.51 -6.68 -1.68
CA ALA A 150 -0.60 -6.71 -0.74
C ALA A 150 -0.18 -7.30 0.61
N HIS A 151 -0.98 -7.07 1.66
CA HIS A 151 -0.71 -7.52 3.02
C HIS A 151 0.58 -6.92 3.59
N LEU A 152 0.61 -5.59 3.65
CA LEU A 152 1.63 -4.83 4.37
C LEU A 152 1.15 -4.67 5.82
N ASP A 153 1.65 -5.49 6.72
CA ASP A 153 1.19 -5.59 8.12
C ASP A 153 2.09 -4.86 9.13
N GLY A 154 3.09 -4.12 8.62
CA GLY A 154 4.06 -3.41 9.45
C GLY A 154 5.29 -4.24 9.85
N SER A 155 5.29 -5.55 9.66
CA SER A 155 6.49 -6.39 9.87
C SER A 155 7.46 -6.34 8.68
N TYR A 156 7.01 -5.79 7.55
CA TYR A 156 7.77 -5.64 6.32
C TYR A 156 7.55 -4.27 5.70
N PRO A 157 8.57 -3.61 5.10
CA PRO A 157 8.38 -2.31 4.49
C PRO A 157 7.55 -2.41 3.22
N ALA A 158 6.84 -1.33 2.88
CA ALA A 158 6.41 -1.12 1.52
C ALA A 158 7.65 -1.06 0.62
N THR A 159 7.63 -1.80 -0.49
CA THR A 159 8.76 -1.86 -1.40
C THR A 159 8.51 -1.01 -2.64
N HIS A 160 9.57 -0.72 -3.36
CA HIS A 160 9.52 -0.16 -4.69
C HIS A 160 10.33 -1.05 -5.65
N ILE A 161 10.52 -0.63 -6.89
CA ILE A 161 11.02 -1.54 -7.90
C ILE A 161 11.91 -0.81 -8.89
N ASP A 162 12.92 -1.48 -9.44
CA ASP A 162 13.87 -0.86 -10.36
C ASP A 162 14.28 -1.84 -11.46
N ASN A 163 14.42 -1.33 -12.68
CA ASN A 163 14.93 -2.08 -13.82
C ASN A 163 16.29 -1.57 -14.31
N ALA A 164 16.95 -0.73 -13.54
CA ALA A 164 18.24 -0.19 -13.93
C ALA A 164 19.29 -1.29 -14.23
N GLY A 165 19.89 -1.22 -15.40
CA GLY A 165 20.87 -2.17 -15.88
C GLY A 165 20.36 -3.57 -16.21
N THR A 166 19.04 -3.77 -16.33
CA THR A 166 18.43 -5.08 -16.56
C THR A 166 17.42 -5.12 -17.72
N ASP A 167 17.31 -4.07 -18.52
CA ASP A 167 16.32 -3.92 -19.58
C ASP A 167 14.88 -4.07 -19.10
N ASN A 168 14.40 -5.30 -18.90
CA ASN A 168 13.00 -5.62 -18.62
C ASN A 168 12.78 -6.40 -17.31
N ALA A 169 13.80 -6.62 -16.52
CA ALA A 169 13.68 -7.27 -15.22
C ALA A 169 13.58 -6.22 -14.11
N TYR A 170 12.40 -6.07 -13.56
CA TYR A 170 12.09 -5.15 -12.47
C TYR A 170 12.34 -5.83 -11.13
N LYS A 171 13.32 -5.33 -10.38
CA LYS A 171 13.78 -5.89 -9.10
C LYS A 171 13.19 -5.16 -7.92
N ILE A 172 12.76 -5.89 -6.91
CA ILE A 172 12.33 -5.32 -5.62
C ILE A 172 13.49 -4.56 -4.98
N ARG A 173 13.15 -3.39 -4.44
CA ARG A 173 14.04 -2.58 -3.60
C ARG A 173 13.36 -2.23 -2.29
N PHE A 174 14.12 -2.21 -1.23
CA PHE A 174 13.69 -1.68 0.07
C PHE A 174 13.75 -0.15 0.06
N PRO A 175 13.10 0.51 1.04
CA PRO A 175 13.18 1.96 1.19
C PRO A 175 14.63 2.47 1.21
N GLU A 176 14.84 3.67 0.75
CA GLU A 176 16.16 4.31 0.77
C GLU A 176 16.55 4.71 2.20
N ALA A 177 17.85 4.82 2.47
CA ALA A 177 18.36 5.10 3.81
C ALA A 177 17.86 6.42 4.43
N ASP A 178 17.38 7.35 3.60
CA ASP A 178 16.86 8.65 4.04
C ASP A 178 15.33 8.69 4.22
N GLU A 179 14.63 7.56 4.06
CA GLU A 179 13.17 7.45 4.14
C GLU A 179 12.65 7.05 5.52
N PRO A 180 13.33 6.18 6.30
CA PRO A 180 12.78 5.70 7.55
C PRO A 180 12.50 6.84 8.54
N ILE A 181 11.39 6.72 9.26
CA ILE A 181 11.06 7.63 10.37
C ILE A 181 12.01 7.40 11.54
N VAL A 182 12.33 6.14 11.80
CA VAL A 182 13.36 5.76 12.77
C VAL A 182 14.69 5.66 11.99
N PRO A 183 15.72 6.43 12.36
CA PRO A 183 16.99 6.38 11.67
C PRO A 183 17.52 4.95 11.55
N ASP A 184 18.09 4.63 10.40
CA ASP A 184 18.71 3.34 10.05
C ASP A 184 17.75 2.13 10.00
N ALA A 185 16.42 2.32 10.19
CA ALA A 185 15.42 1.24 10.15
C ALA A 185 14.94 0.96 8.72
N VAL A 186 15.86 0.69 7.80
CA VAL A 186 15.54 0.34 6.40
C VAL A 186 15.18 -1.13 6.26
N GLU A 187 15.92 -1.98 6.98
CA GLU A 187 15.77 -3.42 6.92
C GLU A 187 14.65 -3.85 7.89
N PRO A 188 13.69 -4.66 7.44
CA PRO A 188 12.64 -5.16 8.32
C PRO A 188 13.19 -6.16 9.34
N VAL A 189 12.60 -6.12 10.53
CA VAL A 189 12.96 -6.99 11.66
C VAL A 189 11.70 -7.61 12.25
N SER A 190 11.67 -8.93 12.36
CA SER A 190 10.53 -9.66 12.94
C SER A 190 10.95 -11.02 13.51
N GLU A 191 10.04 -11.64 14.25
CA GLU A 191 10.17 -13.04 14.69
C GLU A 191 9.69 -14.01 13.59
N LEU A 192 10.07 -15.27 13.71
CA LEU A 192 9.55 -16.36 12.88
C LEU A 192 8.28 -16.99 13.51
N PRO A 193 7.38 -17.61 12.72
CA PRO A 193 7.39 -17.67 11.26
C PRO A 193 7.10 -16.29 10.65
N TRP A 194 7.81 -15.92 9.61
CA TRP A 194 7.71 -14.60 8.99
C TRP A 194 7.28 -14.69 7.54
N PHE A 195 6.31 -13.86 7.14
CA PHE A 195 5.76 -13.80 5.79
C PHE A 195 6.13 -12.48 5.13
N THR A 196 6.62 -12.54 3.90
CA THR A 196 6.74 -11.33 3.08
C THR A 196 5.35 -10.86 2.62
N PRO A 197 5.19 -9.61 2.19
CA PRO A 197 3.99 -9.20 1.46
C PRO A 197 3.75 -10.10 0.23
N TRP A 198 2.49 -10.18 -0.19
CA TRP A 198 2.17 -10.82 -1.44
C TRP A 198 2.68 -10.00 -2.63
N ARG A 199 3.30 -10.67 -3.56
CA ARG A 199 3.64 -10.15 -4.88
C ARG A 199 2.51 -10.56 -5.81
N ALA A 200 1.71 -9.58 -6.25
CA ALA A 200 0.49 -9.80 -7.02
C ALA A 200 0.70 -9.38 -8.48
N ILE A 201 0.33 -10.27 -9.40
CA ILE A 201 0.36 -10.06 -10.84
C ILE A 201 -1.05 -10.29 -11.37
N ILE A 202 -1.76 -9.18 -11.65
CA ILE A 202 -3.12 -9.21 -12.21
C ILE A 202 -2.99 -9.22 -13.72
N ILE A 203 -3.73 -10.09 -14.40
CA ILE A 203 -3.61 -10.33 -15.84
C ILE A 203 -5.00 -10.34 -16.46
N GLY A 204 -5.16 -9.66 -17.59
CA GLY A 204 -6.41 -9.62 -18.32
C GLY A 204 -6.27 -9.29 -19.79
N ASP A 205 -7.28 -9.66 -20.57
CA ASP A 205 -7.34 -9.37 -22.00
C ASP A 205 -7.71 -7.91 -22.27
N ASP A 206 -8.26 -7.24 -21.26
CA ASP A 206 -8.65 -5.85 -21.32
C ASP A 206 -8.43 -5.10 -19.98
N LEU A 207 -8.53 -3.78 -20.05
CA LEU A 207 -8.41 -2.92 -18.85
C LEU A 207 -9.56 -3.13 -17.86
N ASN A 208 -10.70 -3.64 -18.29
CA ASN A 208 -11.81 -3.87 -17.40
C ASN A 208 -11.48 -4.98 -16.38
N THR A 209 -10.73 -6.00 -16.77
CA THR A 209 -10.21 -7.03 -15.85
C THR A 209 -9.35 -6.38 -14.77
N ILE A 210 -8.40 -5.52 -15.15
CA ILE A 210 -7.52 -4.79 -14.23
C ILE A 210 -8.35 -3.89 -13.29
N PHE A 211 -9.36 -3.20 -13.84
CA PHE A 211 -10.22 -2.30 -13.08
C PHE A 211 -11.15 -3.05 -12.12
N GLN A 212 -11.66 -4.21 -12.50
CA GLN A 212 -12.67 -4.97 -11.75
C GLN A 212 -12.08 -5.91 -10.69
N THR A 213 -10.80 -6.22 -10.77
CA THR A 213 -10.14 -7.16 -9.85
C THR A 213 -10.40 -6.84 -8.38
N GLN A 214 -10.57 -7.86 -7.57
CA GLN A 214 -10.62 -7.78 -6.11
C GLN A 214 -9.42 -8.49 -5.47
N MET A 215 -8.46 -8.94 -6.27
CA MET A 215 -7.36 -9.79 -5.82
C MET A 215 -6.58 -9.17 -4.65
N ILE A 216 -6.35 -7.86 -4.67
CA ILE A 216 -5.65 -7.18 -3.57
C ILE A 216 -6.44 -7.28 -2.26
N SER A 217 -7.76 -7.15 -2.30
CA SER A 217 -8.61 -7.35 -1.12
C SER A 217 -8.59 -8.81 -0.65
N HIS A 218 -8.58 -9.77 -1.57
CA HIS A 218 -8.53 -11.21 -1.26
C HIS A 218 -7.22 -11.62 -0.58
N LEU A 219 -6.12 -10.96 -0.91
CA LEU A 219 -4.79 -11.25 -0.36
C LEU A 219 -4.56 -10.66 1.05
N ASN A 220 -5.43 -9.80 1.52
CA ASN A 220 -5.36 -9.24 2.86
C ASN A 220 -6.16 -10.08 3.86
N PRO A 221 -5.76 -10.11 5.14
CA PRO A 221 -6.53 -10.79 6.18
C PRO A 221 -7.86 -10.07 6.43
N ALA A 222 -8.77 -10.77 7.10
CA ALA A 222 -9.99 -10.15 7.58
C ALA A 222 -9.69 -9.01 8.58
N SER A 223 -10.60 -8.03 8.65
CA SER A 223 -10.51 -6.97 9.66
C SER A 223 -10.46 -7.55 11.08
N VAL A 224 -9.59 -7.00 11.91
CA VAL A 224 -9.50 -7.32 13.35
C VAL A 224 -10.29 -6.33 14.21
N VAL A 225 -10.94 -5.35 13.61
CA VAL A 225 -11.75 -4.36 14.31
C VAL A 225 -13.06 -5.02 14.75
N ASN A 226 -13.31 -5.09 16.07
CA ASN A 226 -14.47 -5.77 16.63
C ASN A 226 -15.79 -5.04 16.34
N ASP A 227 -15.79 -3.70 16.39
CA ASP A 227 -16.98 -2.88 16.09
C ASP A 227 -16.67 -1.97 14.91
N GLU A 228 -17.22 -2.30 13.77
CA GLU A 228 -17.14 -1.52 12.53
C GLU A 228 -18.41 -0.68 12.26
N SER A 229 -19.33 -0.60 13.20
CA SER A 229 -20.62 0.09 13.01
C SER A 229 -20.49 1.60 12.74
N TRP A 230 -19.39 2.19 13.22
CA TRP A 230 -19.07 3.58 13.02
C TRP A 230 -18.46 3.89 11.63
N ILE A 231 -17.93 2.88 10.93
CA ILE A 231 -17.33 3.04 9.61
C ILE A 231 -18.44 3.21 8.57
N LYS A 232 -18.60 4.42 8.07
CA LYS A 232 -19.60 4.76 7.04
C LYS A 232 -18.88 5.40 5.86
N ALA A 233 -19.02 4.79 4.69
CA ALA A 233 -18.55 5.39 3.46
C ALA A 233 -19.36 6.64 3.12
N GLY A 234 -18.71 7.64 2.52
CA GLY A 234 -19.39 8.87 2.15
C GLY A 234 -18.50 9.75 1.29
N ARG A 235 -19.06 10.89 0.87
CA ARG A 235 -18.39 11.91 0.08
C ARG A 235 -17.94 13.03 1.01
N ALA A 236 -16.78 13.58 0.73
CA ALA A 236 -16.24 14.70 1.51
C ALA A 236 -15.92 15.90 0.62
N SER A 237 -16.26 17.09 1.06
CA SER A 237 -15.66 18.29 0.47
C SER A 237 -14.24 18.46 0.98
N TRP A 238 -13.35 19.02 0.14
CA TRP A 238 -11.95 19.22 0.48
C TRP A 238 -11.41 20.48 -0.17
N SER A 239 -10.97 21.42 0.65
CA SER A 239 -10.62 22.77 0.22
C SER A 239 -9.17 22.95 -0.23
N TRP A 240 -8.27 22.02 0.09
CA TRP A 240 -6.84 22.15 -0.10
C TRP A 240 -6.42 22.45 -1.54
N TRP A 241 -6.98 21.75 -2.50
CA TRP A 241 -6.64 21.95 -3.90
C TRP A 241 -7.12 23.28 -4.48
N SER A 242 -8.17 23.86 -3.91
CA SER A 242 -8.60 25.19 -4.31
C SER A 242 -7.70 26.29 -3.75
N ASN A 243 -7.22 26.11 -2.50
CA ASN A 243 -6.28 27.01 -1.84
C ASN A 243 -5.70 26.33 -0.59
N GLY A 244 -4.41 26.01 -0.58
CA GLY A 244 -3.71 25.36 0.52
C GLY A 244 -3.63 26.16 1.83
N GLY A 245 -4.06 27.42 1.84
CA GLY A 245 -4.21 28.24 3.05
C GLY A 245 -5.53 28.02 3.80
N THR A 246 -6.54 27.42 3.15
CA THR A 246 -7.89 27.29 3.71
C THR A 246 -8.00 26.46 5.00
N PRO A 247 -7.18 25.44 5.28
CA PRO A 247 -7.27 24.73 6.56
C PRO A 247 -7.07 25.59 7.79
N ARG A 248 -6.41 26.75 7.63
CA ARG A 248 -6.19 27.73 8.71
C ARG A 248 -7.23 28.84 8.74
N ASP A 249 -8.20 28.83 7.84
CA ASP A 249 -9.20 29.90 7.70
C ASP A 249 -10.59 29.39 8.11
N TYR A 250 -11.01 29.76 9.33
CA TYR A 250 -12.31 29.40 9.88
C TYR A 250 -13.48 29.73 8.94
N LYS A 251 -13.51 30.96 8.37
CA LYS A 251 -14.61 31.35 7.49
C LYS A 251 -14.63 30.58 6.17
N ALA A 252 -13.46 30.19 5.68
CA ALA A 252 -13.39 29.32 4.50
C ALA A 252 -13.96 27.94 4.85
N GLN A 253 -13.60 27.36 5.99
CA GLN A 253 -14.08 26.05 6.40
C GLN A 253 -15.61 26.02 6.58
N LEU A 254 -16.23 27.05 7.12
CA LEU A 254 -17.69 27.12 7.22
C LEU A 254 -18.37 27.03 5.84
N LYS A 255 -17.80 27.65 4.80
CA LYS A 255 -18.34 27.54 3.42
C LYS A 255 -18.27 26.10 2.89
N TYR A 256 -17.24 25.35 3.25
CA TYR A 256 -17.12 23.95 2.85
C TYR A 256 -18.06 23.01 3.65
N VAL A 257 -18.38 23.36 4.90
CA VAL A 257 -19.47 22.73 5.64
C VAL A 257 -20.80 22.97 4.94
N ASP A 258 -21.11 24.23 4.61
CA ASP A 258 -22.35 24.56 3.89
C ASP A 258 -22.43 23.86 2.54
N LEU A 259 -21.33 23.83 1.78
CA LEU A 259 -21.27 23.08 0.51
C LEU A 259 -21.58 21.61 0.70
N SER A 260 -20.99 20.95 1.70
CA SER A 260 -21.27 19.55 1.98
C SER A 260 -22.73 19.33 2.34
N ALA A 261 -23.31 20.18 3.17
CA ALA A 261 -24.71 20.11 3.57
C ALA A 261 -25.67 20.31 2.38
N GLU A 262 -25.42 21.31 1.53
CA GLU A 262 -26.23 21.60 0.34
C GLU A 262 -26.14 20.48 -0.72
N MET A 263 -24.97 19.88 -0.88
CA MET A 263 -24.75 18.76 -1.81
C MET A 263 -25.22 17.41 -1.25
N GLY A 264 -25.65 17.36 0.01
CA GLY A 264 -25.98 16.12 0.69
C GLY A 264 -24.78 15.18 0.83
N TRP A 265 -23.59 15.74 1.04
CA TRP A 265 -22.37 14.96 1.31
C TRP A 265 -22.21 14.73 2.79
N GLU A 266 -21.74 13.56 3.13
CA GLU A 266 -21.66 13.06 4.50
C GLU A 266 -20.56 13.75 5.34
N TYR A 267 -19.49 14.23 4.66
CA TYR A 267 -18.28 14.70 5.33
C TYR A 267 -17.69 15.97 4.73
N MET A 268 -16.79 16.56 5.47
CA MET A 268 -15.77 17.47 4.97
C MET A 268 -14.39 17.05 5.53
N LEU A 269 -13.32 17.31 4.78
CA LEU A 269 -11.94 17.10 5.18
C LEU A 269 -11.24 18.44 5.40
N ILE A 270 -10.65 18.63 6.58
CA ILE A 270 -9.76 19.75 6.87
C ILE A 270 -8.32 19.26 6.83
N ASP A 271 -7.53 19.82 5.92
CA ASP A 271 -6.16 19.43 5.65
C ASP A 271 -5.15 20.06 6.64
N ALA A 272 -3.85 19.87 6.36
CA ALA A 272 -2.73 20.30 7.21
C ALA A 272 -2.81 21.75 7.68
N GLY A 273 -2.52 21.95 8.96
CA GLY A 273 -2.45 23.27 9.59
C GLY A 273 -3.71 23.72 10.33
N TRP A 274 -4.72 22.86 10.42
CA TRP A 274 -5.97 23.12 11.14
C TRP A 274 -5.77 23.49 12.62
N GLN A 275 -4.68 23.04 13.28
CA GLN A 275 -4.35 23.41 14.66
C GLN A 275 -4.10 24.93 14.83
N ASN A 276 -3.69 25.59 13.73
CA ASN A 276 -3.42 27.03 13.72
C ASN A 276 -4.55 27.81 13.03
N MET A 277 -5.79 27.33 13.19
CA MET A 277 -6.96 27.97 12.61
C MET A 277 -7.19 29.36 13.21
N GLY A 278 -7.55 30.31 12.37
CA GLY A 278 -7.84 31.69 12.72
C GLY A 278 -8.98 32.26 11.88
N ASN A 279 -9.03 33.58 11.73
CA ASN A 279 -10.04 34.30 10.95
C ASN A 279 -11.45 34.19 11.53
N GLY A 280 -11.57 34.18 12.88
CA GLY A 280 -12.84 34.33 13.56
C GLY A 280 -13.37 33.15 14.36
N GLY A 281 -12.63 32.05 14.40
CA GLY A 281 -12.99 30.85 15.18
C GLY A 281 -11.89 29.81 15.19
N THR A 282 -12.18 28.69 15.83
CA THR A 282 -11.27 27.53 16.00
C THR A 282 -11.76 26.32 15.20
N MET A 283 -10.95 25.27 15.18
CA MET A 283 -11.33 23.99 14.57
C MET A 283 -12.55 23.38 15.28
N GLU A 284 -12.61 23.47 16.62
CA GLU A 284 -13.73 23.00 17.43
C GLU A 284 -15.04 23.75 17.08
N ASP A 285 -14.96 25.02 16.74
CA ASP A 285 -16.13 25.80 16.30
C ASP A 285 -16.61 25.33 14.92
N VAL A 286 -15.69 24.95 14.02
CA VAL A 286 -16.06 24.32 12.73
C VAL A 286 -16.75 22.99 12.96
N VAL A 287 -16.22 22.14 13.85
CA VAL A 287 -16.83 20.84 14.17
C VAL A 287 -18.25 21.01 14.71
N LYS A 288 -18.45 21.93 15.65
CA LYS A 288 -19.77 22.23 16.19
C LYS A 288 -20.75 22.71 15.11
N TYR A 289 -20.29 23.57 14.22
CA TYR A 289 -21.10 24.05 13.11
C TYR A 289 -21.45 22.91 12.13
N ALA A 290 -20.47 22.08 11.79
CA ALA A 290 -20.67 20.91 10.92
C ALA A 290 -21.71 19.92 11.52
N GLN A 291 -21.63 19.66 12.82
CA GLN A 291 -22.60 18.82 13.54
C GLN A 291 -24.02 19.38 13.44
N GLN A 292 -24.21 20.70 13.56
CA GLN A 292 -25.52 21.34 13.40
C GLN A 292 -26.08 21.18 11.98
N LYS A 293 -25.21 21.05 10.99
CA LYS A 293 -25.56 20.84 9.58
C LYS A 293 -25.65 19.36 9.19
N GLY A 294 -25.37 18.42 10.11
CA GLY A 294 -25.36 17.00 9.85
C GLY A 294 -24.15 16.52 9.02
N VAL A 295 -23.05 17.28 9.02
CA VAL A 295 -21.81 16.97 8.28
C VAL A 295 -20.75 16.48 9.26
N GLY A 296 -20.13 15.32 8.98
CA GLY A 296 -18.97 14.82 9.72
C GLY A 296 -17.69 15.55 9.32
N VAL A 297 -16.74 15.68 10.25
CA VAL A 297 -15.46 16.32 9.96
C VAL A 297 -14.33 15.30 10.06
N TRP A 298 -13.49 15.24 9.02
CA TRP A 298 -12.23 14.51 9.01
C TRP A 298 -11.07 15.47 9.15
N LEU A 299 -10.09 15.10 9.95
CA LEU A 299 -8.87 15.88 10.14
C LEU A 299 -7.69 15.12 9.52
N TRP A 300 -6.90 15.82 8.74
CA TRP A 300 -5.68 15.27 8.16
C TRP A 300 -4.53 15.32 9.17
N TYR A 301 -3.77 14.23 9.24
CA TYR A 301 -2.55 14.12 10.02
C TYR A 301 -1.40 13.61 9.16
N HIS A 302 -0.20 14.08 9.43
CA HIS A 302 1.01 13.58 8.79
C HIS A 302 1.53 12.34 9.53
N SER A 303 1.98 11.32 8.81
CA SER A 303 2.59 10.11 9.39
C SER A 303 4.10 10.24 9.64
N GLY A 304 4.76 11.25 9.09
CA GLY A 304 6.22 11.44 9.21
C GLY A 304 6.63 12.12 10.51
N ALA A 305 7.72 11.65 11.14
CA ALA A 305 8.26 12.22 12.35
C ALA A 305 8.75 13.69 12.18
N GLY A 306 8.70 14.46 13.26
CA GLY A 306 9.26 15.82 13.32
C GLY A 306 8.44 16.90 12.63
N ARG A 307 7.18 16.64 12.28
CA ARG A 307 6.26 17.61 11.70
C ARG A 307 5.09 17.89 12.62
N ASP A 308 4.57 19.11 12.56
CA ASP A 308 3.27 19.45 13.14
C ASP A 308 2.21 18.49 12.58
N ASN A 309 1.30 18.00 13.39
CA ASN A 309 0.28 17.00 13.03
C ASN A 309 0.81 15.57 12.81
N CYS A 310 1.92 15.21 13.39
CA CYS A 310 2.44 13.85 13.28
C CYS A 310 1.69 12.88 14.21
N LEU A 311 1.15 11.80 13.67
CA LEU A 311 0.47 10.75 14.46
C LEU A 311 1.38 10.07 15.49
N LEU A 312 2.70 10.02 15.25
CA LEU A 312 3.66 9.42 16.18
C LEU A 312 3.77 10.17 17.52
N TYR A 313 3.46 11.47 17.53
CA TYR A 313 3.46 12.28 18.76
C TYR A 313 2.09 12.40 19.42
N THR A 314 1.06 11.83 18.81
CA THR A 314 -0.32 11.83 19.31
C THR A 314 -0.75 10.46 19.83
N SER A 315 0.18 9.54 20.04
CA SER A 315 -0.10 8.20 20.52
C SER A 315 -0.81 8.16 21.89
N ASP A 316 -0.70 9.21 22.69
CA ASP A 316 -1.49 9.37 23.92
C ASP A 316 -2.94 9.83 23.66
N ALA A 317 -3.25 10.29 22.44
CA ALA A 317 -4.60 10.69 22.06
C ALA A 317 -5.56 9.51 21.78
N ALA A 318 -5.08 8.27 21.85
CA ALA A 318 -5.94 7.09 21.72
C ALA A 318 -6.93 6.95 22.90
N ASP A 319 -6.68 7.62 24.03
CA ASP A 319 -7.57 7.62 25.20
C ASP A 319 -8.60 8.76 25.18
N ASP A 320 -8.39 9.81 24.39
CA ASP A 320 -9.37 10.90 24.22
C ASP A 320 -10.34 10.58 23.09
N ARG A 321 -11.34 9.76 23.40
CA ARG A 321 -12.53 9.57 22.56
C ARG A 321 -13.32 10.89 22.55
N ILE A 322 -13.15 11.68 21.50
CA ILE A 322 -14.07 12.77 21.17
C ILE A 322 -15.18 12.23 20.26
#